data_7cb40b0354412b98af41fe4869ff3f00
#
_entry.id   7cb40b0354412b98af41fe4869ff3f00
#
_cell.length_a   1.000
_cell.length_b   1.000
_cell.length_c   1.000
_cell.angle_alpha   90.00
_cell.angle_beta   90.00
_cell.angle_gamma   90.00
#
_symmetry.space_group_name_H-M   'P 1'
#
loop_
_entity.id
_entity.type
_entity.pdbx_description
1 polymer ?
#
loop_
_entity_poly.entity_id
_entity_poly.type
_entity_poly.pdbx_seq_one_letter_code
_entity_poly.pdbx_strand_id
1 'polypeptide(L)'
;MILHCILHNPLLLGYNAVAMRTSTLSRIARIAEDQWGLVTRRQLDKAGIPKTTLDRLTGQGSALERVAHGVYRLAGTPEPDHLQLRAAWLQLAPEVPAWQRTPEQGVVSHRSAAAMYGIGDLPADRHEFTVQSRKQTRRPDVRLHRRSVSGRTWIVLQGLPVTRPSRVASDLLYDNEDPGAVANIIADALRAVYDYPGTVAGSLAPHAAKFGLRRGDGLALLGWLLDLVGDPESLQWMNEARAYADRDETGTAAPGARPRVSGAPAS
;
A
#
# COMPACT_ATOMS: atom_id res chain seq x y z
N MET A 1 16.26 -39.66 -56.99
CA MET A 1 17.31 -39.44 -55.97
C MET A 1 17.53 -37.95 -55.81
N ILE A 2 16.59 -37.26 -55.15
CA ILE A 2 16.73 -35.84 -54.74
C ILE A 2 15.96 -35.73 -53.43
N LEU A 3 16.64 -36.03 -52.33
CA LEU A 3 16.12 -35.76 -50.98
C LEU A 3 17.34 -35.60 -50.09
N HIS A 4 17.78 -34.37 -49.87
CA HIS A 4 18.63 -33.92 -48.74
C HIS A 4 19.19 -32.52 -49.03
N CYS A 5 18.41 -31.48 -48.79
CA CYS A 5 18.96 -30.14 -48.60
C CYS A 5 17.90 -29.15 -48.11
N ILE A 6 17.22 -29.48 -47.00
CA ILE A 6 16.41 -28.47 -46.26
C ILE A 6 16.65 -28.70 -44.78
N LEU A 7 17.79 -28.32 -44.26
CA LEU A 7 18.03 -28.13 -42.82
C LEU A 7 19.37 -27.42 -42.66
N HIS A 8 19.37 -26.11 -42.61
CA HIS A 8 20.27 -25.20 -41.91
C HIS A 8 20.19 -23.80 -42.55
N ASN A 9 19.04 -23.18 -42.35
CA ASN A 9 18.98 -21.72 -42.59
C ASN A 9 19.08 -21.02 -41.21
N PRO A 10 20.24 -20.46 -40.84
CA PRO A 10 20.44 -19.79 -39.57
C PRO A 10 19.53 -18.55 -39.40
N LEU A 11 19.00 -18.02 -40.51
CA LEU A 11 18.05 -16.90 -40.50
C LEU A 11 16.67 -17.29 -39.93
N LEU A 12 16.21 -18.55 -40.16
CA LEU A 12 14.95 -19.04 -39.61
C LEU A 12 15.00 -19.29 -38.09
N LEU A 13 16.15 -19.73 -37.57
CA LEU A 13 16.38 -19.91 -36.14
C LEU A 13 16.42 -18.55 -35.43
N GLY A 14 16.99 -17.53 -36.05
CA GLY A 14 16.99 -16.15 -35.54
C GLY A 14 15.58 -15.53 -35.50
N TYR A 15 14.81 -15.73 -36.56
CA TYR A 15 13.43 -15.19 -36.66
C TYR A 15 12.49 -15.82 -35.63
N ASN A 16 12.56 -17.11 -35.45
CA ASN A 16 11.77 -17.82 -34.43
C ASN A 16 12.17 -17.41 -33.00
N ALA A 17 13.46 -17.20 -32.74
CA ALA A 17 13.93 -16.75 -31.44
C ALA A 17 13.49 -15.31 -31.12
N VAL A 18 13.47 -14.40 -32.11
CA VAL A 18 12.98 -13.03 -31.96
C VAL A 18 11.47 -12.99 -31.78
N ALA A 19 10.71 -13.75 -32.59
CA ALA A 19 9.26 -13.87 -32.46
C ALA A 19 8.84 -14.47 -31.10
N MET A 20 9.56 -15.50 -30.62
CA MET A 20 9.35 -16.09 -29.31
C MET A 20 9.68 -15.12 -28.16
N ARG A 21 10.71 -14.30 -28.30
CA ARG A 21 11.06 -13.23 -27.35
C ARG A 21 9.98 -12.18 -27.28
N THR A 22 9.47 -11.70 -28.41
CA THR A 22 8.41 -10.71 -28.48
C THR A 22 7.13 -11.21 -27.81
N SER A 23 6.74 -12.46 -28.05
CA SER A 23 5.56 -13.06 -27.40
C SER A 23 5.73 -13.21 -25.88
N THR A 24 6.92 -13.60 -25.40
CA THR A 24 7.21 -13.72 -23.96
C THR A 24 7.20 -12.37 -23.27
N LEU A 25 7.85 -11.36 -23.85
CA LEU A 25 7.85 -10.01 -23.30
C LEU A 25 6.46 -9.40 -23.30
N SER A 26 5.65 -9.60 -24.35
CA SER A 26 4.26 -9.14 -24.40
C SER A 26 3.40 -9.78 -23.30
N ARG A 27 3.65 -11.05 -22.96
CA ARG A 27 2.96 -11.73 -21.85
C ARG A 27 3.38 -11.15 -20.49
N ILE A 28 4.67 -10.87 -20.30
CA ILE A 28 5.19 -10.22 -19.09
C ILE A 28 4.61 -8.83 -18.96
N ALA A 29 4.64 -8.02 -20.05
CA ALA A 29 4.11 -6.67 -20.08
C ALA A 29 2.63 -6.63 -19.66
N ARG A 30 1.81 -7.54 -20.16
CA ARG A 30 0.38 -7.65 -19.79
C ARG A 30 0.17 -7.92 -18.29
N ILE A 31 1.05 -8.72 -17.67
CA ILE A 31 0.98 -8.95 -16.21
C ILE A 31 1.45 -7.72 -15.46
N ALA A 32 2.46 -7.02 -15.96
CA ALA A 32 3.07 -5.87 -15.33
C ALA A 32 2.21 -4.60 -15.41
N GLU A 33 1.41 -4.44 -16.46
CA GLU A 33 0.64 -3.23 -16.78
C GLU A 33 -0.24 -2.78 -15.62
N ASP A 34 -1.01 -3.70 -15.04
CA ASP A 34 -1.94 -3.41 -13.94
C ASP A 34 -1.29 -3.50 -12.55
N GLN A 35 0.04 -3.60 -12.46
CA GLN A 35 0.77 -3.64 -11.19
C GLN A 35 2.09 -2.87 -11.24
N TRP A 36 2.01 -1.62 -11.73
CA TRP A 36 3.10 -0.62 -11.72
C TRP A 36 4.37 -1.05 -12.47
N GLY A 37 4.24 -1.84 -13.50
CA GLY A 37 5.40 -2.39 -14.22
C GLY A 37 6.11 -3.53 -13.50
N LEU A 38 5.58 -4.00 -12.37
CA LEU A 38 6.16 -5.06 -11.55
C LEU A 38 5.57 -6.43 -11.88
N VAL A 39 6.38 -7.47 -11.76
CA VAL A 39 5.94 -8.87 -11.84
C VAL A 39 6.64 -9.70 -10.77
N THR A 40 5.97 -10.72 -10.28
CA THR A 40 6.60 -11.66 -9.36
C THR A 40 7.05 -12.93 -10.09
N ARG A 41 8.07 -13.60 -9.54
CA ARG A 41 8.51 -14.90 -10.03
C ARG A 41 7.36 -15.90 -10.13
N ARG A 42 6.50 -15.94 -9.10
CA ARG A 42 5.35 -16.87 -9.04
C ARG A 42 4.30 -16.60 -10.13
N GLN A 43 4.05 -15.34 -10.46
CA GLN A 43 3.16 -14.97 -11.57
C GLN A 43 3.75 -15.40 -12.92
N LEU A 44 5.07 -15.25 -13.11
CA LEU A 44 5.75 -15.70 -14.31
C LEU A 44 5.73 -17.22 -14.45
N ASP A 45 5.93 -17.96 -13.35
CA ASP A 45 5.79 -19.42 -13.34
C ASP A 45 4.38 -19.85 -13.74
N LYS A 46 3.36 -19.21 -13.14
CA LYS A 46 1.95 -19.48 -13.46
C LYS A 46 1.61 -19.13 -14.91
N ALA A 47 2.29 -18.14 -15.48
CA ALA A 47 2.20 -17.79 -16.90
C ALA A 47 3.03 -18.71 -17.80
N GLY A 48 3.67 -19.78 -17.29
CA GLY A 48 4.47 -20.72 -18.06
C GLY A 48 5.78 -20.14 -18.59
N ILE A 49 6.37 -19.15 -17.89
CA ILE A 49 7.67 -18.58 -18.25
C ILE A 49 8.76 -19.25 -17.41
N PRO A 50 9.62 -20.08 -18.02
CA PRO A 50 10.64 -20.85 -17.31
C PRO A 50 11.67 -19.94 -16.61
N LYS A 51 12.27 -20.47 -15.54
CA LYS A 51 13.35 -19.76 -14.82
C LYS A 51 14.52 -19.40 -15.75
N THR A 52 14.91 -20.28 -16.63
CA THR A 52 15.99 -20.05 -17.61
C THR A 52 15.71 -18.86 -18.53
N THR A 53 14.45 -18.68 -18.92
CA THR A 53 14.03 -17.51 -19.70
C THR A 53 14.08 -16.24 -18.85
N LEU A 54 13.63 -16.31 -17.60
CA LEU A 54 13.71 -15.18 -16.66
C LEU A 54 15.15 -14.78 -16.42
N ASP A 55 16.03 -15.73 -16.12
CA ASP A 55 17.46 -15.47 -15.86
C ASP A 55 18.13 -14.77 -17.07
N ARG A 56 17.73 -15.13 -18.29
CA ARG A 56 18.21 -14.47 -19.51
C ARG A 56 17.63 -13.07 -19.70
N LEU A 57 16.40 -12.82 -19.22
CA LEU A 57 15.75 -11.50 -19.31
C LEU A 57 16.13 -10.57 -18.16
N THR A 58 16.91 -11.06 -17.17
CA THR A 58 17.33 -10.33 -16.00
C THR A 58 18.83 -10.07 -16.05
N GLY A 59 19.25 -8.83 -16.10
CA GLY A 59 20.69 -8.48 -16.17
C GLY A 59 20.87 -7.01 -16.55
N GLN A 60 22.12 -6.57 -16.68
CA GLN A 60 22.41 -5.20 -17.08
C GLN A 60 21.96 -4.97 -18.54
N GLY A 61 21.12 -3.96 -18.78
CA GLY A 61 20.55 -3.68 -20.10
C GLY A 61 19.50 -4.68 -20.59
N SER A 62 19.00 -5.56 -19.70
CA SER A 62 17.99 -6.56 -20.01
C SER A 62 16.57 -6.02 -19.84
N ALA A 63 15.58 -6.77 -20.35
CA ALA A 63 14.18 -6.37 -20.32
C ALA A 63 13.54 -6.36 -18.92
N LEU A 64 14.17 -7.00 -17.95
CA LEU A 64 13.72 -7.05 -16.56
C LEU A 64 14.83 -6.65 -15.59
N GLU A 65 14.48 -5.79 -14.64
CA GLU A 65 15.33 -5.38 -13.54
C GLU A 65 14.85 -6.03 -12.25
N ARG A 66 15.76 -6.60 -11.48
CA ARG A 66 15.41 -7.20 -10.19
C ARG A 66 15.27 -6.10 -9.12
N VAL A 67 14.05 -5.92 -8.60
CA VAL A 67 13.74 -4.95 -7.55
C VAL A 67 13.92 -5.55 -6.15
N ALA A 68 13.44 -6.79 -5.97
CA ALA A 68 13.55 -7.53 -4.71
C ALA A 68 13.65 -9.03 -5.00
N HIS A 69 13.80 -9.87 -3.97
CA HIS A 69 13.79 -11.32 -4.15
C HIS A 69 12.48 -11.78 -4.79
N GLY A 70 12.56 -12.32 -6.02
CA GLY A 70 11.40 -12.80 -6.76
C GLY A 70 10.45 -11.71 -7.26
N VAL A 71 10.85 -10.45 -7.26
CA VAL A 71 10.09 -9.33 -7.84
C VAL A 71 10.96 -8.59 -8.85
N TYR A 72 10.41 -8.34 -10.02
CA TYR A 72 11.10 -7.74 -11.16
C TYR A 72 10.27 -6.59 -11.71
N ARG A 73 10.94 -5.57 -12.25
CA ARG A 73 10.35 -4.46 -12.98
C ARG A 73 10.63 -4.61 -14.46
N LEU A 74 9.66 -4.32 -15.30
CA LEU A 74 9.86 -4.24 -16.74
C LEU A 74 10.69 -3.00 -17.06
N ALA A 75 11.83 -3.16 -17.73
CA ALA A 75 12.69 -2.07 -18.14
C ALA A 75 11.94 -1.12 -19.09
N GLY A 76 12.17 0.18 -18.93
CA GLY A 76 11.47 1.21 -19.70
C GLY A 76 10.10 1.62 -19.14
N THR A 77 9.58 0.95 -18.10
CA THR A 77 8.42 1.48 -17.37
C THR A 77 8.86 2.56 -16.38
N PRO A 78 8.07 3.62 -16.18
CA PRO A 78 8.34 4.60 -15.14
C PRO A 78 8.52 3.92 -13.77
N GLU A 79 9.47 4.42 -12.98
CA GLU A 79 9.61 3.95 -11.60
C GLU A 79 8.44 4.47 -10.77
N PRO A 80 7.62 3.60 -10.18
CA PRO A 80 6.50 4.04 -9.37
C PRO A 80 6.97 4.56 -8.02
N ASP A 81 6.26 5.54 -7.48
CA ASP A 81 6.44 5.95 -6.09
C ASP A 81 6.35 4.74 -5.16
N HIS A 82 7.13 4.75 -4.09
CA HIS A 82 7.17 3.67 -3.11
C HIS A 82 7.50 2.29 -3.71
N LEU A 83 8.41 2.22 -4.70
CA LEU A 83 8.77 0.98 -5.41
C LEU A 83 9.06 -0.19 -4.46
N GLN A 84 9.87 0.02 -3.41
CA GLN A 84 10.25 -1.04 -2.47
C GLN A 84 9.07 -1.54 -1.62
N LEU A 85 8.18 -0.62 -1.21
CA LEU A 85 6.93 -0.96 -0.51
C LEU A 85 6.00 -1.79 -1.40
N ARG A 86 5.84 -1.42 -2.68
CA ARG A 86 5.05 -2.16 -3.67
C ARG A 86 5.61 -3.56 -3.90
N ALA A 87 6.94 -3.67 -4.05
CA ALA A 87 7.62 -4.95 -4.18
C ALA A 87 7.42 -5.83 -2.93
N ALA A 88 7.53 -5.25 -1.73
CA ALA A 88 7.27 -5.95 -0.48
C ALA A 88 5.81 -6.41 -0.36
N TRP A 89 4.85 -5.57 -0.76
CA TRP A 89 3.44 -5.92 -0.78
C TRP A 89 3.14 -7.07 -1.76
N LEU A 90 3.74 -7.05 -2.96
CA LEU A 90 3.61 -8.15 -3.92
C LEU A 90 4.13 -9.47 -3.36
N GLN A 91 5.16 -9.46 -2.52
CA GLN A 91 5.69 -10.66 -1.87
C GLN A 91 4.77 -11.27 -0.81
N LEU A 92 3.79 -10.53 -0.27
CA LEU A 92 2.83 -11.07 0.70
C LEU A 92 1.92 -12.16 0.09
N ALA A 93 1.63 -12.08 -1.22
CA ALA A 93 0.88 -13.09 -1.96
C ALA A 93 1.40 -13.15 -3.42
N PRO A 94 2.59 -13.69 -3.66
CA PRO A 94 3.34 -13.50 -4.90
C PRO A 94 2.72 -14.14 -6.15
N GLU A 95 1.77 -15.04 -5.98
CA GLU A 95 1.04 -15.70 -7.08
C GLU A 95 -0.24 -14.99 -7.49
N VAL A 96 -0.72 -14.03 -6.64
CA VAL A 96 -1.97 -13.32 -6.86
C VAL A 96 -1.68 -11.96 -7.50
N PRO A 97 -2.24 -11.66 -8.67
CA PRO A 97 -2.12 -10.33 -9.29
C PRO A 97 -2.67 -9.22 -8.39
N ALA A 98 -2.12 -8.00 -8.52
CA ALA A 98 -2.49 -6.88 -7.66
C ALA A 98 -4.00 -6.60 -7.65
N TRP A 99 -4.64 -6.65 -8.81
CA TRP A 99 -6.10 -6.39 -8.97
C TRP A 99 -7.01 -7.51 -8.45
N GLN A 100 -6.47 -8.69 -8.15
CA GLN A 100 -7.23 -9.80 -7.56
C GLN A 100 -7.02 -9.93 -6.06
N ARG A 101 -6.20 -9.06 -5.47
CA ARG A 101 -5.89 -9.13 -4.05
C ARG A 101 -7.00 -8.56 -3.21
N THR A 102 -7.20 -9.21 -2.08
CA THR A 102 -8.10 -8.75 -1.03
C THR A 102 -7.31 -8.18 0.16
N PRO A 103 -7.93 -7.33 1.00
CA PRO A 103 -7.24 -6.72 2.15
C PRO A 103 -6.67 -7.73 3.14
N GLU A 104 -7.24 -8.93 3.21
CA GLU A 104 -6.77 -10.02 4.09
C GLU A 104 -5.34 -10.46 3.75
N GLN A 105 -4.90 -10.22 2.52
CA GLN A 105 -3.56 -10.58 2.06
C GLN A 105 -2.49 -9.56 2.47
N GLY A 106 -2.92 -8.37 2.89
CA GLY A 106 -2.07 -7.33 3.45
C GLY A 106 -2.50 -5.93 3.05
N VAL A 107 -2.65 -5.06 4.04
CA VAL A 107 -2.94 -3.63 3.91
C VAL A 107 -1.74 -2.85 4.42
N VAL A 108 -1.29 -1.83 3.68
CA VAL A 108 -0.24 -0.92 4.13
C VAL A 108 -0.73 -0.18 5.38
N SER A 109 0.09 -0.13 6.43
CA SER A 109 -0.34 0.37 7.74
C SER A 109 0.78 1.10 8.49
N HIS A 110 0.46 1.63 9.67
CA HIS A 110 1.41 2.28 10.58
C HIS A 110 2.22 3.39 9.88
N ARG A 111 3.54 3.43 10.10
CA ARG A 111 4.42 4.47 9.52
C ARG A 111 4.45 4.42 7.99
N SER A 112 4.36 3.24 7.38
CA SER A 112 4.29 3.13 5.91
C SER A 112 3.02 3.74 5.32
N ALA A 113 1.89 3.63 6.03
CA ALA A 113 0.65 4.29 5.60
C ALA A 113 0.76 5.81 5.76
N ALA A 114 1.28 6.32 6.89
CA ALA A 114 1.53 7.74 7.10
C ALA A 114 2.41 8.33 5.98
N ALA A 115 3.50 7.64 5.64
CA ALA A 115 4.40 8.05 4.55
C ALA A 115 3.70 8.07 3.18
N MET A 116 2.78 7.13 2.89
CA MET A 116 2.01 7.14 1.64
C MET A 116 1.03 8.31 1.54
N TYR A 117 0.48 8.77 2.67
CA TYR A 117 -0.33 9.99 2.71
C TYR A 117 0.51 11.27 2.72
N GLY A 118 1.80 11.17 3.04
CA GLY A 118 2.67 12.34 3.26
C GLY A 118 2.28 13.13 4.51
N ILE A 119 1.87 12.44 5.60
CA ILE A 119 1.42 13.03 6.87
C ILE A 119 2.35 12.67 8.02
N GLY A 120 2.58 13.63 8.92
CA GLY A 120 3.54 13.49 10.02
C GLY A 120 4.98 13.40 9.54
N ASP A 121 5.88 13.17 10.49
CA ASP A 121 7.34 13.15 10.28
C ASP A 121 8.02 11.83 10.70
N LEU A 122 7.23 10.80 11.03
CA LEU A 122 7.77 9.52 11.43
C LEU A 122 8.51 8.83 10.28
N PRO A 123 9.79 8.45 10.47
CA PRO A 123 10.53 7.74 9.43
C PRO A 123 9.93 6.35 9.19
N ALA A 124 9.67 6.03 7.91
CA ALA A 124 9.17 4.72 7.48
C ALA A 124 10.33 3.79 7.09
N ASP A 125 11.22 3.49 8.03
CA ASP A 125 12.43 2.66 7.82
C ASP A 125 12.12 1.20 7.47
N ARG A 126 10.89 0.77 7.74
CA ARG A 126 10.39 -0.56 7.41
C ARG A 126 9.09 -0.47 6.64
N HIS A 127 8.85 -1.47 5.81
CA HIS A 127 7.58 -1.65 5.13
C HIS A 127 6.59 -2.36 6.06
N GLU A 128 5.58 -1.65 6.51
CA GLU A 128 4.63 -2.14 7.53
C GLU A 128 3.29 -2.49 6.90
N PHE A 129 2.82 -3.70 7.20
CA PHE A 129 1.56 -4.22 6.70
C PHE A 129 0.74 -4.85 7.79
N THR A 130 -0.56 -4.59 7.79
CA THR A 130 -1.54 -5.32 8.59
C THR A 130 -2.04 -6.52 7.79
N VAL A 131 -1.99 -7.71 8.41
CA VAL A 131 -2.44 -8.99 7.83
C VAL A 131 -3.41 -9.68 8.79
N GLN A 132 -4.44 -10.36 8.29
CA GLN A 132 -5.39 -11.09 9.14
C GLN A 132 -4.83 -12.42 9.63
N SER A 133 -4.20 -13.17 8.75
CA SER A 133 -3.60 -14.46 9.07
C SER A 133 -2.14 -14.32 9.48
N ARG A 134 -1.65 -15.23 10.33
CA ARG A 134 -0.23 -15.27 10.69
C ARG A 134 0.61 -15.51 9.46
N LYS A 135 1.43 -14.54 9.09
CA LYS A 135 2.48 -14.64 8.07
C LYS A 135 3.83 -14.41 8.70
N GLN A 136 4.85 -15.04 8.14
CA GLN A 136 6.24 -14.82 8.52
C GLN A 136 6.98 -14.22 7.34
N THR A 137 7.91 -13.31 7.63
CA THR A 137 8.83 -12.75 6.65
C THR A 137 10.25 -12.95 7.13
N ARG A 138 11.17 -13.19 6.19
CA ARG A 138 12.62 -13.21 6.46
C ARG A 138 13.26 -11.86 6.13
N ARG A 139 12.48 -10.90 5.65
CA ARG A 139 12.96 -9.56 5.32
C ARG A 139 13.05 -8.71 6.58
N PRO A 140 14.23 -8.18 6.94
CA PRO A 140 14.39 -7.33 8.13
C PRO A 140 13.73 -5.97 7.95
N ASP A 141 13.55 -5.53 6.70
CA ASP A 141 12.90 -4.27 6.30
C ASP A 141 11.36 -4.39 6.19
N VAL A 142 10.76 -5.54 6.55
CA VAL A 142 9.31 -5.75 6.54
C VAL A 142 8.81 -6.10 7.93
N ARG A 143 7.80 -5.38 8.42
CA ARG A 143 7.09 -5.66 9.67
C ARG A 143 5.63 -6.01 9.38
N LEU A 144 5.18 -7.13 9.94
CA LEU A 144 3.81 -7.61 9.79
C LEU A 144 3.07 -7.52 11.12
N HIS A 145 1.95 -6.80 11.12
CA HIS A 145 1.06 -6.64 12.25
C HIS A 145 -0.16 -7.54 12.04
N ARG A 146 -0.42 -8.43 13.01
CA ARG A 146 -1.60 -9.30 12.93
C ARG A 146 -2.79 -8.63 13.59
N ARG A 147 -3.72 -8.13 12.77
CA ARG A 147 -4.97 -7.49 13.21
C ARG A 147 -6.07 -7.70 12.19
N SER A 148 -7.33 -7.57 12.64
CA SER A 148 -8.47 -7.54 11.74
C SER A 148 -8.49 -6.23 10.93
N VAL A 149 -8.88 -6.34 9.67
CA VAL A 149 -9.09 -5.21 8.76
C VAL A 149 -10.55 -5.23 8.35
N SER A 150 -11.31 -4.20 8.72
CA SER A 150 -12.70 -4.01 8.29
C SER A 150 -12.75 -3.06 7.10
N GLY A 151 -13.81 -3.14 6.28
CA GLY A 151 -13.95 -2.33 5.07
C GLY A 151 -14.01 -0.81 5.29
N ARG A 152 -14.21 -0.36 6.53
CA ARG A 152 -14.24 1.07 6.89
C ARG A 152 -12.88 1.62 7.31
N THR A 153 -11.89 0.77 7.56
CA THR A 153 -10.59 1.17 8.13
C THR A 153 -9.48 1.32 7.12
N TRP A 154 -9.75 1.11 5.84
CA TRP A 154 -8.78 1.23 4.76
C TRP A 154 -9.41 1.78 3.48
N ILE A 155 -8.59 2.28 2.59
CA ILE A 155 -8.97 2.73 1.23
C ILE A 155 -7.93 2.25 0.22
N VAL A 156 -8.23 2.38 -1.05
CA VAL A 156 -7.23 2.24 -2.12
C VAL A 156 -6.56 3.60 -2.34
N LEU A 157 -5.27 3.69 -2.09
CA LEU A 157 -4.44 4.87 -2.32
C LEU A 157 -3.31 4.50 -3.29
N GLN A 158 -3.22 5.19 -4.42
CA GLN A 158 -2.22 4.92 -5.47
C GLN A 158 -2.19 3.43 -5.89
N GLY A 159 -3.34 2.76 -5.89
CA GLY A 159 -3.47 1.35 -6.26
C GLY A 159 -3.13 0.33 -5.16
N LEU A 160 -2.72 0.77 -3.97
CA LEU A 160 -2.49 -0.10 -2.81
C LEU A 160 -3.64 0.03 -1.79
N PRO A 161 -4.02 -1.07 -1.10
CA PRO A 161 -4.87 -0.96 0.07
C PRO A 161 -4.05 -0.36 1.23
N VAL A 162 -4.52 0.76 1.79
CA VAL A 162 -3.83 1.54 2.83
C VAL A 162 -4.80 1.83 3.96
N THR A 163 -4.38 1.69 5.21
CA THR A 163 -5.21 2.04 6.37
C THR A 163 -5.48 3.55 6.39
N ARG A 164 -6.71 3.92 6.77
CA ARG A 164 -7.09 5.33 6.95
C ARG A 164 -6.27 5.99 8.06
N PRO A 165 -6.07 7.31 8.01
CA PRO A 165 -5.30 8.03 9.04
C PRO A 165 -5.82 7.82 10.47
N SER A 166 -7.13 7.76 10.69
CA SER A 166 -7.71 7.42 11.99
C SER A 166 -7.26 6.05 12.51
N ARG A 167 -7.16 5.05 11.61
CA ARG A 167 -6.65 3.74 11.95
C ARG A 167 -5.13 3.75 12.14
N VAL A 168 -4.38 4.52 11.34
CA VAL A 168 -2.93 4.70 11.52
C VAL A 168 -2.65 5.24 12.92
N ALA A 169 -3.33 6.31 13.34
CA ALA A 169 -3.19 6.89 14.68
C ALA A 169 -3.47 5.87 15.78
N SER A 170 -4.58 5.14 15.67
CA SER A 170 -4.94 4.09 16.64
C SER A 170 -3.89 2.97 16.72
N ASP A 171 -3.39 2.49 15.58
CA ASP A 171 -2.38 1.42 15.53
C ASP A 171 -1.04 1.88 16.12
N LEU A 172 -0.61 3.11 15.83
CA LEU A 172 0.63 3.67 16.38
C LEU A 172 0.54 3.87 17.90
N LEU A 173 -0.57 4.40 18.43
CA LEU A 173 -0.79 4.51 19.88
C LEU A 173 -0.82 3.15 20.57
N TYR A 174 -1.36 2.14 19.92
CA TYR A 174 -1.33 0.77 20.45
C TYR A 174 0.11 0.25 20.55
N ASP A 175 0.94 0.53 19.56
CA ASP A 175 2.35 0.13 19.51
C ASP A 175 3.26 1.02 20.41
N ASN A 176 2.68 1.94 21.21
CA ASN A 176 3.38 2.89 22.09
C ASN A 176 4.27 3.89 21.34
N GLU A 177 3.86 4.32 20.17
CA GLU A 177 4.51 5.42 19.47
C GLU A 177 4.37 6.72 20.26
N ASP A 178 5.28 7.67 20.02
CA ASP A 178 5.25 8.98 20.65
C ASP A 178 3.92 9.71 20.36
N PRO A 179 3.18 10.14 21.39
CA PRO A 179 1.90 10.82 21.20
C PRO A 179 1.98 12.10 20.39
N GLY A 180 3.09 12.84 20.51
CA GLY A 180 3.30 14.08 19.72
C GLY A 180 3.44 13.77 18.24
N ALA A 181 4.19 12.72 17.88
CA ALA A 181 4.30 12.28 16.50
C ALA A 181 2.95 11.80 15.94
N VAL A 182 2.15 11.08 16.74
CA VAL A 182 0.80 10.67 16.34
C VAL A 182 -0.13 11.88 16.20
N ALA A 183 -0.02 12.90 17.06
CA ALA A 183 -0.78 14.13 16.97
C ALA A 183 -0.49 14.89 15.67
N ASN A 184 0.79 14.98 15.25
CA ASN A 184 1.17 15.56 13.96
C ASN A 184 0.52 14.83 12.78
N ILE A 185 0.53 13.49 12.80
CA ILE A 185 -0.16 12.67 11.78
C ILE A 185 -1.66 13.01 11.73
N ILE A 186 -2.31 13.12 12.88
CA ILE A 186 -3.74 13.47 12.96
C ILE A 186 -3.98 14.88 12.40
N ALA A 187 -3.23 15.87 12.85
CA ALA A 187 -3.37 17.27 12.44
C ALA A 187 -3.21 17.40 10.91
N ASP A 188 -2.17 16.78 10.33
CA ASP A 188 -1.93 16.81 8.90
C ASP A 188 -3.05 16.09 8.13
N ALA A 189 -3.53 14.95 8.63
CA ALA A 189 -4.62 14.21 8.00
C ALA A 189 -5.94 15.01 7.99
N LEU A 190 -6.24 15.75 9.04
CA LEU A 190 -7.42 16.60 9.14
C LEU A 190 -7.33 17.78 8.18
N ARG A 191 -6.18 18.49 8.15
CA ARG A 191 -5.94 19.60 7.22
C ARG A 191 -6.01 19.16 5.75
N ALA A 192 -5.46 17.99 5.43
CA ALA A 192 -5.51 17.43 4.09
C ALA A 192 -6.87 16.78 3.73
N VAL A 193 -7.82 16.77 4.66
CA VAL A 193 -9.15 16.13 4.50
C VAL A 193 -9.05 14.64 4.11
N TYR A 194 -8.02 13.96 4.61
CA TYR A 194 -7.87 12.52 4.42
C TYR A 194 -8.73 11.70 5.38
N ASP A 195 -9.13 12.30 6.50
CA ASP A 195 -10.06 11.69 7.46
C ASP A 195 -10.91 12.76 8.16
N TYR A 196 -11.89 12.35 8.94
CA TYR A 196 -12.82 13.25 9.63
C TYR A 196 -12.58 13.24 11.14
N PRO A 197 -12.71 14.40 11.81
CA PRO A 197 -12.44 14.52 13.26
C PRO A 197 -13.23 13.53 14.11
N GLY A 198 -14.51 13.30 13.79
CA GLY A 198 -15.35 12.32 14.49
C GLY A 198 -14.90 10.87 14.28
N THR A 199 -14.43 10.52 13.08
CA THR A 199 -13.86 9.19 12.79
C THR A 199 -12.56 8.97 13.56
N VAL A 200 -11.72 10.01 13.61
CA VAL A 200 -10.47 9.98 14.39
C VAL A 200 -10.79 9.80 15.88
N ALA A 201 -11.68 10.61 16.45
CA ALA A 201 -12.09 10.48 17.85
C ALA A 201 -12.60 9.06 18.16
N GLY A 202 -13.47 8.50 17.31
CA GLY A 202 -13.96 7.12 17.47
C GLY A 202 -12.82 6.09 17.49
N SER A 203 -11.81 6.24 16.61
CA SER A 203 -10.64 5.34 16.55
C SER A 203 -9.70 5.47 17.75
N LEU A 204 -9.68 6.63 18.40
CA LEU A 204 -8.87 6.92 19.59
C LEU A 204 -9.52 6.44 20.89
N ALA A 205 -10.83 6.23 20.92
CA ALA A 205 -11.58 5.87 22.12
C ALA A 205 -10.99 4.69 22.94
N PRO A 206 -10.48 3.60 22.34
CA PRO A 206 -9.87 2.50 23.09
C PRO A 206 -8.60 2.88 23.86
N HIS A 207 -7.94 3.98 23.47
CA HIS A 207 -6.64 4.41 24.01
C HIS A 207 -6.75 5.46 25.12
N ALA A 208 -7.92 6.11 25.30
CA ALA A 208 -8.10 7.23 26.22
C ALA A 208 -7.60 6.96 27.65
N ALA A 209 -7.92 5.77 28.21
CA ALA A 209 -7.51 5.41 29.55
C ALA A 209 -5.97 5.32 29.73
N LYS A 210 -5.22 5.01 28.69
CA LYS A 210 -3.75 4.98 28.71
C LYS A 210 -3.13 6.35 28.99
N PHE A 211 -3.85 7.41 28.63
CA PHE A 211 -3.44 8.81 28.81
C PHE A 211 -4.13 9.50 30.01
N GLY A 212 -4.68 8.71 30.94
CA GLY A 212 -5.33 9.25 32.15
C GLY A 212 -6.72 9.86 31.91
N LEU A 213 -7.29 9.65 30.72
CA LEU A 213 -8.62 10.12 30.37
C LEU A 213 -9.71 9.08 30.68
N ARG A 214 -10.97 9.50 30.69
CA ARG A 214 -12.10 8.59 30.86
C ARG A 214 -12.05 7.48 29.81
N ARG A 215 -12.24 6.24 30.23
CA ARG A 215 -12.26 5.09 29.31
C ARG A 215 -13.32 5.30 28.22
N GLY A 216 -12.93 5.14 26.96
CA GLY A 216 -13.80 5.32 25.81
C GLY A 216 -13.95 6.77 25.34
N ASP A 217 -13.33 7.73 26.01
CA ASP A 217 -13.44 9.14 25.64
C ASP A 217 -12.41 9.52 24.57
N GLY A 218 -12.67 9.11 23.34
CA GLY A 218 -11.82 9.41 22.20
C GLY A 218 -11.86 10.90 21.82
N LEU A 219 -12.94 11.60 22.15
CA LEU A 219 -13.02 13.04 21.91
C LEU A 219 -12.05 13.80 22.82
N ALA A 220 -12.02 13.48 24.11
CA ALA A 220 -11.05 14.08 25.02
C ALA A 220 -9.61 13.74 24.61
N LEU A 221 -9.35 12.52 24.11
CA LEU A 221 -8.02 12.14 23.64
C LEU A 221 -7.63 12.90 22.38
N LEU A 222 -8.56 13.10 21.43
CA LEU A 222 -8.30 13.92 20.26
C LEU A 222 -7.91 15.36 20.66
N GLY A 223 -8.69 16.00 21.55
CA GLY A 223 -8.38 17.34 22.05
C GLY A 223 -7.00 17.38 22.70
N TRP A 224 -6.71 16.44 23.60
CA TRP A 224 -5.41 16.39 24.27
C TRP A 224 -4.23 16.25 23.30
N LEU A 225 -4.37 15.42 22.23
CA LEU A 225 -3.34 15.25 21.22
C LEU A 225 -3.13 16.54 20.39
N LEU A 226 -4.20 17.20 19.98
CA LEU A 226 -4.11 18.45 19.22
C LEU A 226 -3.50 19.59 20.05
N ASP A 227 -3.85 19.68 21.33
CA ASP A 227 -3.27 20.64 22.26
C ASP A 227 -1.79 20.36 22.54
N LEU A 228 -1.39 19.07 22.60
CA LEU A 228 0.01 18.66 22.80
C LEU A 228 0.95 19.22 21.73
N VAL A 229 0.48 19.34 20.49
CA VAL A 229 1.25 19.91 19.36
C VAL A 229 0.91 21.36 19.06
N GLY A 230 0.01 21.98 19.85
CA GLY A 230 -0.40 23.36 19.68
C GLY A 230 -1.09 23.62 18.34
N ASP A 231 -1.93 22.69 17.88
CA ASP A 231 -2.62 22.82 16.60
C ASP A 231 -3.56 24.03 16.60
N PRO A 232 -3.37 25.01 15.69
CA PRO A 232 -4.17 26.24 15.68
C PRO A 232 -5.65 26.01 15.32
N GLU A 233 -5.97 24.89 14.67
CA GLU A 233 -7.33 24.53 14.25
C GLU A 233 -8.01 23.56 15.23
N SER A 234 -7.37 23.28 16.40
CA SER A 234 -7.86 22.35 17.42
C SER A 234 -9.33 22.59 17.78
N LEU A 235 -9.72 23.86 18.04
CA LEU A 235 -11.10 24.20 18.37
C LEU A 235 -12.10 23.86 17.26
N GLN A 236 -11.71 24.07 16.00
CA GLN A 236 -12.55 23.73 14.85
C GLN A 236 -12.74 22.21 14.78
N TRP A 237 -11.66 21.45 14.82
CA TRP A 237 -11.72 19.98 14.76
C TRP A 237 -12.53 19.38 15.89
N MET A 238 -12.41 19.94 17.11
CA MET A 238 -13.19 19.51 18.26
C MET A 238 -14.69 19.78 18.10
N ASN A 239 -15.07 20.93 17.53
CA ASN A 239 -16.48 21.22 17.25
C ASN A 239 -17.06 20.30 16.18
N GLU A 240 -16.31 20.02 15.12
CA GLU A 240 -16.72 19.09 14.07
C GLU A 240 -16.85 17.65 14.61
N ALA A 241 -15.94 17.21 15.48
CA ALA A 241 -15.98 15.91 16.10
C ALA A 241 -17.20 15.74 17.01
N ARG A 242 -17.57 16.75 17.79
CA ARG A 242 -18.79 16.76 18.64
C ARG A 242 -20.05 16.68 17.78
N ALA A 243 -20.14 17.52 16.77
CA ALA A 243 -21.29 17.50 15.86
C ALA A 243 -21.44 16.16 15.09
N TYR A 244 -20.37 15.41 14.92
CA TYR A 244 -20.41 14.06 14.36
C TYR A 244 -20.98 13.05 15.38
N ALA A 245 -20.53 13.10 16.64
CA ALA A 245 -21.00 12.22 17.70
C ALA A 245 -22.51 12.39 17.95
N ASP A 246 -22.99 13.62 17.99
CA ASP A 246 -24.42 13.94 18.18
C ASP A 246 -25.30 13.36 17.05
N ARG A 247 -24.81 13.32 15.82
CA ARG A 247 -25.52 12.75 14.67
C ARG A 247 -25.55 11.21 14.71
N ASP A 248 -24.48 10.58 15.17
CA ASP A 248 -24.41 9.11 15.28
C ASP A 248 -25.38 8.61 16.37
N GLU A 249 -25.51 9.33 17.50
CA GLU A 249 -26.49 9.04 18.56
C GLU A 249 -27.94 9.23 18.10
N THR A 250 -28.20 10.15 17.17
CA THR A 250 -29.55 10.41 16.63
C THR A 250 -29.94 9.51 15.45
N GLY A 251 -29.07 8.59 15.02
CA GLY A 251 -29.35 7.60 13.97
C GLY A 251 -29.43 8.16 12.56
N THR A 252 -28.97 9.40 12.33
CA THR A 252 -28.94 10.02 11.00
C THR A 252 -27.64 9.64 10.28
N ALA A 253 -27.72 8.72 9.32
CA ALA A 253 -26.56 8.26 8.54
C ALA A 253 -25.85 9.43 7.85
N ALA A 254 -24.54 9.54 8.07
CA ALA A 254 -23.70 10.53 7.40
C ALA A 254 -23.64 10.27 5.87
N PRO A 255 -23.74 11.29 5.01
CA PRO A 255 -23.54 11.14 3.58
C PRO A 255 -22.10 10.68 3.33
N GLY A 256 -21.95 9.54 2.63
CA GLY A 256 -20.66 8.99 2.28
C GLY A 256 -19.85 9.95 1.41
N ALA A 257 -18.93 10.69 2.02
CA ALA A 257 -17.98 11.52 1.29
C ALA A 257 -16.96 10.61 0.58
N ARG A 258 -17.04 10.60 -0.74
CA ARG A 258 -15.97 10.03 -1.58
C ARG A 258 -14.79 11.00 -1.54
N PRO A 259 -13.57 10.57 -1.21
CA PRO A 259 -12.40 11.43 -1.35
C PRO A 259 -12.26 11.84 -2.82
N ARG A 260 -12.10 13.14 -3.08
CA ARG A 260 -11.73 13.63 -4.42
C ARG A 260 -10.31 13.14 -4.71
N VAL A 261 -10.22 12.18 -5.62
CA VAL A 261 -8.93 11.84 -6.23
C VAL A 261 -8.56 13.05 -7.11
N SER A 262 -7.57 13.81 -6.65
CA SER A 262 -6.96 14.89 -7.43
C SER A 262 -6.41 14.26 -8.72
N GLY A 263 -7.01 14.65 -9.85
CA GLY A 263 -6.59 14.24 -11.19
C GLY A 263 -5.17 14.68 -11.49
N ALA A 264 -4.44 13.83 -12.16
CA ALA A 264 -3.17 14.13 -12.76
C ALA A 264 -3.27 15.36 -13.68
N PRO A 265 -2.24 16.22 -13.77
CA PRO A 265 -2.20 17.25 -14.79
C PRO A 265 -2.07 16.61 -16.16
N ALA A 266 -2.98 16.97 -17.05
CA ALA A 266 -2.83 16.76 -18.49
C ALA A 266 -1.70 17.68 -19.00
N SER A 267 -0.73 17.12 -19.66
CA SER A 267 0.04 17.68 -20.80
C SER A 267 1.00 16.63 -21.31
#